data_0e92f051e568513fa52b90f057f4b837
#
_entry.id   0e92f051e568513fa52b90f057f4b837
#
_cell.length_a   1.000
_cell.length_b   1.000
_cell.length_c   1.000
_cell.angle_alpha   90.00
_cell.angle_beta   90.00
_cell.angle_gamma   90.00
#
_symmetry.space_group_name_H-M   'P 1'
#
loop_
_entity.id
_entity.type
_entity.pdbx_description
1 polymer ?
#
loop_
_entity_poly.entity_id
_entity_poly.type
_entity_poly.pdbx_seq_one_letter_code
_entity_poly.pdbx_strand_id
1 'polypeptide(L)'
;MPSTRKRTTKDGTPFYEISVSRGRGVSRLTSRWYPPQGWSQKAIDRELTRVSAEFERQVKAGEVITRAEKREQEHRQAMKEAQIKTFRQYCDMVFMPALAVRCADNTRESYESNLRIWINPTIGDLKMPEITAAQISALLLSMQSQGKAHGTVIKVYTVLQAVFKMAFMSDVIERNPMDKVERPRPRKGEKKEQVASAYTAKELQHILSCLNNEPLKWRTMVQLLADTGMRRGECCGLQWKDIDFRQNTITISGNLCYTKTAGVYMDTPKNGKTRTVDVDPQVINLLRQLRQEQARHAMSKWVFTQDDSPEVMHPQSPTHYLKMFSKRYGISDLHPHKLRHSFASVAITNGADIASVSEKLGHTDKAVTLRMYTHADQESIKKASQIFRDAVKQA
;
A
#
# COMPACT_ATOMS: atom_id res chain seq x y z
N MET A 1 8.93 -12.35 -60.99
CA MET A 1 9.59 -13.63 -61.19
C MET A 1 11.02 -13.57 -60.70
N PRO A 2 11.53 -14.63 -60.07
CA PRO A 2 12.93 -14.68 -59.69
C PRO A 2 13.84 -14.64 -60.92
N SER A 3 14.96 -13.96 -60.83
CA SER A 3 15.99 -14.02 -61.86
C SER A 3 17.13 -14.94 -61.42
N THR A 4 17.61 -15.78 -62.33
CA THR A 4 18.68 -16.74 -62.03
C THR A 4 19.90 -16.42 -62.90
N ARG A 5 21.12 -16.49 -62.32
CA ARG A 5 22.39 -16.32 -63.06
C ARG A 5 23.37 -17.40 -62.62
N LYS A 6 23.96 -18.09 -63.62
CA LYS A 6 25.05 -19.04 -63.38
C LYS A 6 26.32 -18.31 -63.08
N ARG A 7 27.01 -18.67 -61.99
CA ARG A 7 28.29 -18.12 -61.54
C ARG A 7 29.24 -19.23 -61.11
N THR A 8 30.48 -18.93 -60.95
CA THR A 8 31.51 -19.85 -60.45
C THR A 8 32.19 -19.24 -59.19
N THR A 9 32.43 -20.08 -58.19
CA THR A 9 33.23 -19.68 -57.02
C THR A 9 34.70 -19.49 -57.41
N LYS A 10 35.54 -18.96 -56.54
CA LYS A 10 36.99 -18.81 -56.76
C LYS A 10 37.68 -20.15 -57.02
N ASP A 11 37.11 -21.25 -56.51
CA ASP A 11 37.63 -22.62 -56.63
C ASP A 11 37.07 -23.37 -57.86
N GLY A 12 36.42 -22.65 -58.78
CA GLY A 12 35.87 -23.24 -60.02
C GLY A 12 34.52 -23.94 -59.89
N THR A 13 33.91 -23.99 -58.69
CA THR A 13 32.62 -24.70 -58.47
C THR A 13 31.46 -23.86 -59.05
N PRO A 14 30.61 -24.41 -59.94
CA PRO A 14 29.48 -23.69 -60.48
C PRO A 14 28.34 -23.57 -59.46
N PHE A 15 27.67 -22.42 -59.40
CA PHE A 15 26.46 -22.20 -58.61
C PHE A 15 25.49 -21.28 -59.38
N TYR A 16 24.23 -21.30 -58.95
CA TYR A 16 23.21 -20.42 -59.47
C TYR A 16 22.84 -19.40 -58.37
N GLU A 17 22.94 -18.12 -58.73
CA GLU A 17 22.49 -17.01 -57.93
C GLU A 17 21.04 -16.73 -58.27
N ILE A 18 20.13 -16.92 -57.31
CA ILE A 18 18.69 -16.69 -57.43
C ILE A 18 18.39 -15.33 -56.78
N SER A 19 17.82 -14.40 -57.54
CA SER A 19 17.46 -13.07 -57.05
C SER A 19 15.98 -12.81 -57.15
N VAL A 20 15.37 -12.34 -56.05
CA VAL A 20 13.97 -11.96 -55.99
C VAL A 20 13.86 -10.48 -55.66
N SER A 21 13.05 -9.75 -56.44
CA SER A 21 12.72 -8.34 -56.22
C SER A 21 11.55 -8.22 -55.27
N ARG A 22 11.63 -7.27 -54.34
CA ARG A 22 10.56 -6.93 -53.37
C ARG A 22 9.81 -5.64 -53.73
N GLY A 23 10.05 -5.06 -54.91
CA GLY A 23 9.41 -3.83 -55.35
C GLY A 23 10.43 -2.73 -55.67
N ARG A 24 9.94 -1.60 -56.18
CA ARG A 24 10.80 -0.44 -56.51
C ARG A 24 11.40 0.15 -55.20
N GLY A 25 12.71 0.41 -55.21
CA GLY A 25 13.41 1.03 -54.05
C GLY A 25 13.81 0.06 -52.96
N VAL A 26 13.44 -1.21 -53.04
CA VAL A 26 13.79 -2.22 -52.01
C VAL A 26 14.90 -3.14 -52.53
N SER A 27 15.91 -3.39 -51.68
CA SER A 27 17.02 -4.28 -52.02
C SER A 27 16.52 -5.68 -52.40
N ARG A 28 17.11 -6.23 -53.48
CA ARG A 28 16.86 -7.59 -53.90
C ARG A 28 17.41 -8.58 -52.89
N LEU A 29 16.66 -9.66 -52.63
CA LEU A 29 17.16 -10.79 -51.87
C LEU A 29 17.80 -11.78 -52.80
N THR A 30 18.97 -12.33 -52.42
CA THR A 30 19.71 -13.29 -53.23
C THR A 30 19.99 -14.56 -52.42
N SER A 31 19.83 -15.70 -53.04
CA SER A 31 20.22 -17.01 -52.50
C SER A 31 21.18 -17.69 -53.49
N ARG A 32 22.03 -18.61 -53.01
CA ARG A 32 22.93 -19.40 -53.85
C ARG A 32 22.49 -20.85 -53.79
N TRP A 33 22.36 -21.46 -54.93
CA TRP A 33 22.08 -22.88 -55.04
C TRP A 33 23.19 -23.58 -55.80
N TYR A 34 23.69 -24.66 -55.24
CA TYR A 34 24.77 -25.46 -55.80
C TYR A 34 24.20 -26.75 -56.38
N PRO A 35 24.28 -26.99 -57.74
CA PRO A 35 23.81 -28.23 -58.32
C PRO A 35 24.68 -29.40 -57.88
N PRO A 36 24.08 -30.58 -57.56
CA PRO A 36 24.84 -31.78 -57.28
C PRO A 36 25.71 -32.20 -58.44
N GLN A 37 26.87 -32.78 -58.15
CA GLN A 37 27.78 -33.27 -59.19
C GLN A 37 27.11 -34.45 -59.95
N GLY A 38 27.36 -34.48 -61.30
CA GLY A 38 26.86 -35.55 -62.17
C GLY A 38 25.42 -35.36 -62.67
N TRP A 39 24.75 -34.23 -62.33
CA TRP A 39 23.41 -33.98 -62.85
C TRP A 39 23.43 -33.51 -64.32
N SER A 40 22.46 -33.99 -65.13
CA SER A 40 22.25 -33.45 -66.46
C SER A 40 21.70 -32.03 -66.43
N GLN A 41 21.99 -31.23 -67.46
CA GLN A 41 21.48 -29.83 -67.50
C GLN A 41 19.96 -29.76 -67.35
N LYS A 42 19.24 -30.69 -67.93
CA LYS A 42 17.74 -30.79 -67.82
C LYS A 42 17.28 -31.02 -66.37
N ALA A 43 18.01 -31.80 -65.57
CA ALA A 43 17.73 -32.05 -64.18
C ALA A 43 18.03 -30.79 -63.35
N ILE A 44 19.13 -30.10 -63.66
CA ILE A 44 19.52 -28.86 -63.01
C ILE A 44 18.45 -27.76 -63.26
N ASP A 45 18.01 -27.58 -64.49
CA ASP A 45 17.01 -26.55 -64.83
C ASP A 45 15.66 -26.78 -64.16
N ARG A 46 15.23 -28.04 -64.05
CA ARG A 46 13.99 -28.42 -63.34
C ARG A 46 14.07 -28.09 -61.86
N GLU A 47 15.15 -28.46 -61.20
CA GLU A 47 15.31 -28.25 -59.78
C GLU A 47 15.55 -26.76 -59.45
N LEU A 48 16.31 -26.04 -60.31
CA LEU A 48 16.51 -24.60 -60.22
C LEU A 48 15.19 -23.83 -60.26
N THR A 49 14.25 -24.28 -61.11
CA THR A 49 12.89 -23.72 -61.22
C THR A 49 12.15 -23.90 -59.90
N ARG A 50 12.21 -25.13 -59.33
CA ARG A 50 11.58 -25.47 -58.07
C ARG A 50 12.13 -24.64 -56.89
N VAL A 51 13.46 -24.57 -56.75
CA VAL A 51 14.15 -23.84 -55.69
C VAL A 51 13.90 -22.34 -55.83
N SER A 52 13.87 -21.82 -57.06
CA SER A 52 13.60 -20.39 -57.31
C SER A 52 12.15 -20.03 -56.91
N ALA A 53 11.17 -20.88 -57.21
CA ALA A 53 9.78 -20.65 -56.81
C ALA A 53 9.62 -20.73 -55.28
N GLU A 54 10.28 -21.67 -54.65
CA GLU A 54 10.27 -21.80 -53.18
C GLU A 54 10.92 -20.57 -52.50
N PHE A 55 12.07 -20.10 -53.00
CA PHE A 55 12.71 -18.92 -52.50
C PHE A 55 11.85 -17.64 -52.70
N GLU A 56 11.16 -17.54 -53.86
CA GLU A 56 10.21 -16.44 -54.07
C GLU A 56 9.05 -16.48 -53.08
N ARG A 57 8.53 -17.67 -52.78
CA ARG A 57 7.48 -17.89 -51.78
C ARG A 57 7.95 -17.40 -50.38
N GLN A 58 9.11 -17.84 -49.95
CA GLN A 58 9.69 -17.47 -48.67
C GLN A 58 9.95 -15.94 -48.54
N VAL A 59 10.42 -15.31 -49.63
CA VAL A 59 10.61 -13.85 -49.69
C VAL A 59 9.28 -13.11 -49.61
N LYS A 60 8.24 -13.61 -50.30
CA LYS A 60 6.90 -13.00 -50.23
C LYS A 60 6.25 -13.19 -48.86
N ALA A 61 6.52 -14.30 -48.19
CA ALA A 61 6.05 -14.58 -46.83
C ALA A 61 6.83 -13.79 -45.76
N GLY A 62 7.89 -13.07 -46.13
CA GLY A 62 8.73 -12.32 -45.17
C GLY A 62 9.66 -13.21 -44.33
N GLU A 63 9.80 -14.48 -44.66
CA GLU A 63 10.65 -15.44 -43.94
C GLU A 63 12.14 -15.19 -44.17
N VAL A 64 12.50 -14.52 -45.25
CA VAL A 64 13.89 -14.17 -45.62
C VAL A 64 14.05 -12.67 -45.64
N ILE A 65 14.99 -12.17 -44.83
CA ILE A 65 15.34 -10.75 -44.70
C ILE A 65 16.81 -10.54 -45.04
N THR A 66 17.19 -9.32 -45.38
CA THR A 66 18.61 -8.96 -45.59
C THR A 66 19.38 -8.92 -44.29
N ARG A 67 20.70 -9.06 -44.35
CA ARG A 67 21.57 -8.90 -43.18
C ARG A 67 21.42 -7.51 -42.52
N ALA A 68 21.17 -6.49 -43.34
CA ALA A 68 20.95 -5.13 -42.82
C ALA A 68 19.63 -5.04 -42.03
N GLU A 69 18.54 -5.57 -42.59
CA GLU A 69 17.23 -5.62 -41.90
C GLU A 69 17.30 -6.45 -40.62
N LYS A 70 18.01 -7.58 -40.62
CA LYS A 70 18.21 -8.41 -39.44
C LYS A 70 18.96 -7.64 -38.34
N ARG A 71 20.05 -6.93 -38.71
CA ARG A 71 20.80 -6.08 -37.77
C ARG A 71 19.94 -4.94 -37.23
N GLU A 72 19.13 -4.32 -38.08
CA GLU A 72 18.22 -3.25 -37.64
C GLU A 72 17.11 -3.79 -36.69
N GLN A 73 16.56 -4.96 -36.96
CA GLN A 73 15.62 -5.62 -36.04
C GLN A 73 16.29 -5.96 -34.72
N GLU A 74 17.49 -6.56 -34.75
CA GLU A 74 18.27 -6.87 -33.55
C GLU A 74 18.60 -5.62 -32.74
N HIS A 75 19.01 -4.55 -33.43
CA HIS A 75 19.28 -3.27 -32.77
C HIS A 75 18.01 -2.64 -32.18
N ARG A 76 16.90 -2.66 -32.91
CA ARG A 76 15.60 -2.15 -32.41
C ARG A 76 15.09 -2.97 -31.23
N GLN A 77 15.32 -4.27 -31.26
CA GLN A 77 14.97 -5.15 -30.15
C GLN A 77 15.86 -4.90 -28.92
N ALA A 78 17.18 -4.78 -29.13
CA ALA A 78 18.13 -4.43 -28.07
C ALA A 78 17.83 -3.05 -27.45
N MET A 79 17.43 -2.07 -28.25
CA MET A 79 17.00 -0.76 -27.75
C MET A 79 15.71 -0.85 -26.94
N LYS A 80 14.73 -1.64 -27.37
CA LYS A 80 13.52 -1.91 -26.57
C LYS A 80 13.84 -2.62 -25.26
N GLU A 81 14.70 -3.65 -25.30
CA GLU A 81 15.14 -4.37 -24.10
C GLU A 81 15.92 -3.48 -23.12
N ALA A 82 16.73 -2.56 -23.62
CA ALA A 82 17.45 -1.59 -22.80
C ALA A 82 16.52 -0.55 -22.13
N GLN A 83 15.33 -0.31 -22.70
CA GLN A 83 14.30 0.56 -22.10
C GLN A 83 13.46 -0.16 -21.03
N ILE A 84 13.52 -1.48 -20.93
CA ILE A 84 12.78 -2.24 -19.94
C ILE A 84 13.43 -2.02 -18.57
N LYS A 85 12.71 -1.29 -17.71
CA LYS A 85 13.14 -1.00 -16.35
C LYS A 85 13.02 -2.24 -15.45
N THR A 86 13.92 -2.35 -14.49
CA THR A 86 13.73 -3.30 -13.38
C THR A 86 12.55 -2.85 -12.52
N PHE A 87 12.03 -3.76 -11.70
CA PHE A 87 10.95 -3.45 -10.75
C PHE A 87 11.31 -2.26 -9.85
N ARG A 88 12.51 -2.24 -9.30
CA ARG A 88 13.03 -1.14 -8.48
C ARG A 88 13.04 0.18 -9.25
N GLN A 89 13.65 0.19 -10.45
CA GLN A 89 13.70 1.39 -11.29
C GLN A 89 12.29 1.89 -11.66
N TYR A 90 11.37 0.98 -11.96
CA TYR A 90 9.98 1.36 -12.23
C TYR A 90 9.31 1.97 -11.00
N CYS A 91 9.50 1.37 -9.83
CA CYS A 91 8.96 1.91 -8.59
C CYS A 91 9.51 3.30 -8.29
N ASP A 92 10.84 3.50 -8.40
CA ASP A 92 11.49 4.77 -8.03
C ASP A 92 11.17 5.88 -9.03
N MET A 93 11.15 5.57 -10.34
CA MET A 93 11.04 6.58 -11.40
C MET A 93 9.60 6.87 -11.85
N VAL A 94 8.67 5.94 -11.65
CA VAL A 94 7.30 6.04 -12.16
C VAL A 94 6.26 5.92 -11.05
N PHE A 95 6.28 4.82 -10.32
CA PHE A 95 5.22 4.51 -9.34
C PHE A 95 5.22 5.45 -8.15
N MET A 96 6.36 5.64 -7.47
CA MET A 96 6.46 6.49 -6.28
C MET A 96 6.19 7.98 -6.58
N PRO A 97 6.69 8.58 -7.68
CA PRO A 97 6.30 9.94 -8.07
C PRO A 97 4.80 10.08 -8.36
N ALA A 98 4.20 9.11 -9.07
CA ALA A 98 2.75 9.13 -9.33
C ALA A 98 1.92 8.98 -8.04
N LEU A 99 2.41 8.20 -7.08
CA LEU A 99 1.77 8.03 -5.77
C LEU A 99 1.83 9.31 -4.94
N ALA A 100 2.92 10.08 -5.04
CA ALA A 100 3.12 11.34 -4.31
C ALA A 100 2.03 12.39 -4.64
N VAL A 101 1.49 12.36 -5.86
CA VAL A 101 0.41 13.27 -6.27
C VAL A 101 -0.98 12.80 -5.77
N ARG A 102 -1.14 11.49 -5.51
CA ARG A 102 -2.47 10.89 -5.24
C ARG A 102 -2.72 10.50 -3.80
N CYS A 103 -1.67 10.33 -3.01
CA CYS A 103 -1.78 9.78 -1.66
C CYS A 103 -1.12 10.68 -0.62
N ALA A 104 -1.66 10.65 0.60
CA ALA A 104 -1.06 11.29 1.76
C ALA A 104 0.36 10.75 2.04
N ASP A 105 1.24 11.58 2.58
CA ASP A 105 2.64 11.27 2.85
C ASP A 105 2.84 10.00 3.69
N ASN A 106 2.02 9.79 4.71
CA ASN A 106 2.07 8.58 5.54
C ASN A 106 1.81 7.29 4.72
N THR A 107 0.92 7.36 3.73
CA THR A 107 0.65 6.23 2.83
C THR A 107 1.85 5.97 1.94
N ARG A 108 2.43 7.04 1.37
CA ARG A 108 3.64 6.97 0.55
C ARG A 108 4.80 6.35 1.32
N GLU A 109 5.07 6.81 2.55
CA GLU A 109 6.14 6.28 3.41
C GLU A 109 5.92 4.80 3.76
N SER A 110 4.66 4.39 3.96
CA SER A 110 4.31 2.98 4.15
C SER A 110 4.61 2.12 2.92
N TYR A 111 4.30 2.62 1.72
CA TYR A 111 4.61 1.93 0.46
C TYR A 111 6.12 1.80 0.25
N GLU A 112 6.86 2.91 0.41
CA GLU A 112 8.31 2.95 0.32
C GLU A 112 8.98 1.95 1.29
N SER A 113 8.51 1.92 2.53
CA SER A 113 9.01 0.98 3.53
C SER A 113 8.77 -0.48 3.13
N ASN A 114 7.58 -0.82 2.62
CA ASN A 114 7.28 -2.17 2.17
C ASN A 114 8.09 -2.56 0.92
N LEU A 115 8.26 -1.63 -0.04
CA LEU A 115 9.13 -1.84 -1.19
C LEU A 115 10.56 -2.13 -0.75
N ARG A 116 11.13 -1.29 0.11
CA ARG A 116 12.52 -1.38 0.55
C ARG A 116 12.81 -2.64 1.38
N ILE A 117 11.92 -2.96 2.32
CA ILE A 117 12.20 -4.03 3.31
C ILE A 117 11.85 -5.42 2.78
N TRP A 118 10.76 -5.54 2.03
CA TRP A 118 10.20 -6.84 1.69
C TRP A 118 10.27 -7.19 0.20
N ILE A 119 10.03 -6.22 -0.68
CA ILE A 119 9.81 -6.50 -2.10
C ILE A 119 11.11 -6.41 -2.89
N ASN A 120 11.82 -5.28 -2.78
CA ASN A 120 13.04 -5.03 -3.53
C ASN A 120 14.17 -6.05 -3.28
N PRO A 121 14.36 -6.60 -2.07
CA PRO A 121 15.37 -7.65 -1.87
C PRO A 121 15.12 -8.94 -2.65
N THR A 122 13.89 -9.18 -3.09
CA THR A 122 13.51 -10.44 -3.76
C THR A 122 13.32 -10.27 -5.28
N ILE A 123 12.58 -9.24 -5.68
CA ILE A 123 12.22 -9.04 -7.10
C ILE A 123 12.66 -7.68 -7.66
N GLY A 124 13.33 -6.85 -6.85
CA GLY A 124 13.66 -5.47 -7.23
C GLY A 124 14.54 -5.36 -8.46
N ASP A 125 15.44 -6.29 -8.68
CA ASP A 125 16.41 -6.27 -9.78
C ASP A 125 15.95 -7.06 -11.01
N LEU A 126 14.78 -7.72 -10.93
CA LEU A 126 14.16 -8.38 -12.08
C LEU A 126 13.51 -7.33 -13.01
N LYS A 127 13.53 -7.57 -14.31
CA LYS A 127 12.83 -6.74 -15.29
C LYS A 127 11.31 -6.89 -15.14
N MET A 128 10.56 -5.80 -15.24
CA MET A 128 9.12 -5.79 -15.02
C MET A 128 8.34 -6.88 -15.79
N PRO A 129 8.60 -7.14 -17.10
CA PRO A 129 7.90 -8.19 -17.85
C PRO A 129 8.32 -9.62 -17.46
N GLU A 130 9.45 -9.81 -16.79
CA GLU A 130 9.98 -11.12 -16.41
C GLU A 130 9.42 -11.60 -15.07
N ILE A 131 8.76 -10.73 -14.31
CA ILE A 131 8.22 -11.08 -12.99
C ILE A 131 6.95 -11.91 -13.16
N THR A 132 7.00 -13.12 -12.62
CA THR A 132 5.91 -14.10 -12.69
C THR A 132 5.07 -14.13 -11.42
N ALA A 133 3.83 -14.62 -11.55
CA ALA A 133 2.96 -14.90 -10.41
C ALA A 133 3.58 -15.86 -9.40
N ALA A 134 4.38 -16.84 -9.87
CA ALA A 134 5.07 -17.80 -9.02
C ALA A 134 6.11 -17.13 -8.11
N GLN A 135 6.88 -16.18 -8.62
CA GLN A 135 7.87 -15.43 -7.83
C GLN A 135 7.20 -14.56 -6.78
N ILE A 136 6.10 -13.88 -7.13
CA ILE A 136 5.32 -13.08 -6.18
C ILE A 136 4.71 -13.98 -5.10
N SER A 137 4.13 -15.10 -5.47
CA SER A 137 3.56 -16.07 -4.51
C SER A 137 4.64 -16.63 -3.57
N ALA A 138 5.83 -16.93 -4.11
CA ALA A 138 6.96 -17.39 -3.31
C ALA A 138 7.41 -16.35 -2.27
N LEU A 139 7.47 -15.06 -2.65
CA LEU A 139 7.74 -13.96 -1.71
C LEU A 139 6.72 -13.92 -0.58
N LEU A 140 5.43 -13.95 -0.88
CA LEU A 140 4.37 -13.87 0.13
C LEU A 140 4.35 -15.10 1.05
N LEU A 141 4.56 -16.30 0.49
CA LEU A 141 4.69 -17.55 1.25
C LEU A 141 5.94 -17.54 2.15
N SER A 142 7.07 -17.04 1.65
CA SER A 142 8.30 -16.88 2.45
C SER A 142 8.07 -15.97 3.66
N MET A 143 7.36 -14.85 3.49
CA MET A 143 7.00 -13.99 4.62
C MET A 143 6.12 -14.72 5.65
N GLN A 144 5.15 -15.52 5.18
CA GLN A 144 4.31 -16.32 6.06
C GLN A 144 5.11 -17.39 6.80
N SER A 145 6.03 -18.10 6.14
CA SER A 145 6.87 -19.12 6.76
C SER A 145 7.83 -18.53 7.79
N GLN A 146 8.33 -17.31 7.58
CA GLN A 146 9.12 -16.55 8.55
C GLN A 146 8.33 -16.03 9.76
N GLY A 147 7.05 -16.35 9.87
CA GLY A 147 6.23 -15.93 11.01
C GLY A 147 5.76 -14.48 10.97
N LYS A 148 5.83 -13.80 9.83
CA LYS A 148 5.31 -12.42 9.75
C LYS A 148 3.79 -12.39 9.94
N ALA A 149 3.30 -11.39 10.66
CA ALA A 149 1.87 -11.22 10.92
C ALA A 149 1.10 -11.09 9.60
N HIS A 150 -0.09 -11.69 9.53
CA HIS A 150 -0.95 -11.67 8.35
C HIS A 150 -1.18 -10.25 7.80
N GLY A 151 -1.41 -9.26 8.70
CA GLY A 151 -1.56 -7.85 8.31
C GLY A 151 -0.35 -7.28 7.57
N THR A 152 0.88 -7.70 7.91
CA THR A 152 2.10 -7.30 7.20
C THR A 152 2.16 -7.91 5.79
N VAL A 153 1.83 -9.19 5.66
CA VAL A 153 1.79 -9.88 4.36
C VAL A 153 0.74 -9.24 3.43
N ILE A 154 -0.43 -8.90 3.97
CA ILE A 154 -1.50 -8.22 3.23
C ILE A 154 -1.05 -6.82 2.76
N LYS A 155 -0.28 -6.07 3.56
CA LYS A 155 0.26 -4.77 3.14
C LYS A 155 1.20 -4.93 1.93
N VAL A 156 2.10 -5.91 1.96
CA VAL A 156 3.00 -6.21 0.84
C VAL A 156 2.21 -6.61 -0.40
N TYR A 157 1.22 -7.50 -0.26
CA TYR A 157 0.31 -7.88 -1.35
C TYR A 157 -0.38 -6.65 -1.96
N THR A 158 -0.88 -5.73 -1.14
CA THR A 158 -1.56 -4.50 -1.60
C THR A 158 -0.61 -3.58 -2.37
N VAL A 159 0.65 -3.45 -1.93
CA VAL A 159 1.67 -2.67 -2.64
C VAL A 159 1.96 -3.29 -4.01
N LEU A 160 2.19 -4.60 -4.07
CA LEU A 160 2.42 -5.32 -5.33
C LEU A 160 1.23 -5.16 -6.29
N GLN A 161 0.01 -5.31 -5.78
CA GLN A 161 -1.21 -5.12 -6.58
C GLN A 161 -1.29 -3.71 -7.17
N ALA A 162 -0.96 -2.67 -6.40
CA ALA A 162 -0.97 -1.29 -6.86
C ALA A 162 0.11 -1.04 -7.93
N VAL A 163 1.34 -1.55 -7.73
CA VAL A 163 2.45 -1.40 -8.68
C VAL A 163 2.13 -2.08 -10.00
N PHE A 164 1.76 -3.36 -9.97
CA PHE A 164 1.50 -4.13 -11.20
C PHE A 164 0.23 -3.67 -11.92
N LYS A 165 -0.80 -3.22 -11.19
CA LYS A 165 -1.97 -2.59 -11.81
C LYS A 165 -1.58 -1.32 -12.58
N MET A 166 -0.76 -0.46 -12.00
CA MET A 166 -0.28 0.75 -12.68
C MET A 166 0.58 0.40 -13.90
N ALA A 167 1.49 -0.55 -13.77
CA ALA A 167 2.36 -1.00 -14.87
C ALA A 167 1.56 -1.57 -16.04
N PHE A 168 0.50 -2.34 -15.77
CA PHE A 168 -0.41 -2.85 -16.77
C PHE A 168 -1.22 -1.74 -17.45
N MET A 169 -1.78 -0.82 -16.67
CA MET A 169 -2.55 0.33 -17.20
C MET A 169 -1.70 1.33 -18.01
N SER A 170 -0.38 1.28 -17.88
CA SER A 170 0.58 2.12 -18.59
C SER A 170 1.34 1.35 -19.69
N ASP A 171 0.86 0.18 -20.10
CA ASP A 171 1.42 -0.67 -21.15
C ASP A 171 2.92 -1.04 -20.94
N VAL A 172 3.40 -0.99 -19.70
CA VAL A 172 4.77 -1.40 -19.32
C VAL A 172 4.88 -2.94 -19.30
N ILE A 173 3.77 -3.60 -18.99
CA ILE A 173 3.63 -5.06 -19.02
C ILE A 173 2.36 -5.43 -19.79
N GLU A 174 2.43 -6.50 -20.58
CA GLU A 174 1.29 -6.99 -21.37
C GLU A 174 0.25 -7.75 -20.54
N ARG A 175 0.67 -8.32 -19.41
CA ARG A 175 -0.18 -9.12 -18.52
C ARG A 175 0.13 -8.77 -17.07
N ASN A 176 -0.90 -8.65 -16.24
CA ASN A 176 -0.73 -8.40 -14.82
C ASN A 176 -0.47 -9.74 -14.08
N PRO A 177 0.73 -9.98 -13.52
CA PRO A 177 1.01 -11.22 -12.80
C PRO A 177 0.13 -11.40 -11.56
N MET A 178 -0.38 -10.32 -10.96
CA MET A 178 -1.23 -10.37 -9.78
C MET A 178 -2.59 -11.03 -10.02
N ASP A 179 -3.05 -11.13 -11.26
CA ASP A 179 -4.33 -11.78 -11.59
C ASP A 179 -4.33 -13.30 -11.27
N LYS A 180 -3.12 -13.89 -11.18
CA LYS A 180 -2.90 -15.30 -10.83
C LYS A 180 -2.34 -15.50 -9.43
N VAL A 181 -2.20 -14.43 -8.63
CA VAL A 181 -1.71 -14.50 -7.26
C VAL A 181 -2.88 -14.49 -6.29
N GLU A 182 -3.07 -15.58 -5.57
CA GLU A 182 -4.10 -15.62 -4.53
C GLU A 182 -3.79 -14.64 -3.40
N ARG A 183 -4.85 -13.96 -2.94
CA ARG A 183 -4.73 -13.12 -1.75
C ARG A 183 -4.38 -13.97 -0.54
N PRO A 184 -3.30 -13.63 0.18
CA PRO A 184 -2.87 -14.40 1.36
C PRO A 184 -4.01 -14.57 2.37
N ARG A 185 -4.15 -15.79 2.91
CA ARG A 185 -5.08 -16.11 4.00
C ARG A 185 -4.31 -16.22 5.31
N PRO A 186 -4.94 -15.95 6.46
CA PRO A 186 -4.32 -16.20 7.75
C PRO A 186 -3.89 -17.67 7.87
N ARG A 187 -2.79 -17.93 8.54
CA ARG A 187 -2.34 -19.30 8.81
C ARG A 187 -3.32 -20.01 9.73
N LYS A 188 -3.42 -21.33 9.61
CA LYS A 188 -4.21 -22.16 10.50
C LYS A 188 -3.71 -21.97 11.96
N GLY A 189 -4.59 -21.49 12.84
CA GLY A 189 -4.23 -21.14 14.23
C GLY A 189 -3.69 -19.72 14.43
N GLU A 190 -3.37 -18.98 13.37
CA GLU A 190 -3.15 -17.53 13.48
C GLU A 190 -4.54 -16.93 13.84
N LYS A 191 -4.67 -16.49 15.08
CA LYS A 191 -5.88 -15.74 15.48
C LYS A 191 -6.00 -14.60 14.46
N LYS A 192 -7.16 -14.48 13.77
CA LYS A 192 -7.49 -13.20 13.12
C LYS A 192 -7.05 -12.15 14.09
N GLU A 193 -6.26 -11.14 13.63
CA GLU A 193 -5.91 -10.03 14.52
C GLU A 193 -7.14 -9.77 15.35
N GLN A 194 -7.12 -10.22 16.60
CA GLN A 194 -8.20 -9.90 17.51
C GLN A 194 -8.19 -8.39 17.45
N VAL A 195 -9.25 -7.80 16.97
CA VAL A 195 -9.54 -6.39 17.23
C VAL A 195 -9.12 -6.23 18.67
N ALA A 196 -8.02 -5.49 18.92
CA ALA A 196 -7.31 -5.51 20.19
C ALA A 196 -8.37 -5.45 21.27
N SER A 197 -8.48 -6.50 22.10
CA SER A 197 -9.63 -6.67 22.97
C SER A 197 -9.79 -5.39 23.77
N ALA A 198 -10.92 -4.73 23.56
CA ALA A 198 -11.19 -3.47 24.25
C ALA A 198 -11.07 -3.70 25.76
N TYR A 199 -10.60 -2.72 26.49
CA TYR A 199 -10.66 -2.77 27.94
C TYR A 199 -12.10 -2.71 28.42
N THR A 200 -12.42 -3.50 29.41
CA THR A 200 -13.68 -3.40 30.16
C THR A 200 -13.74 -2.09 30.95
N ALA A 201 -14.93 -1.70 31.39
CA ALA A 201 -15.10 -0.51 32.23
C ALA A 201 -14.25 -0.58 33.52
N LYS A 202 -14.11 -1.76 34.14
CA LYS A 202 -13.28 -1.98 35.33
C LYS A 202 -11.79 -1.79 35.04
N GLU A 203 -11.30 -2.31 33.93
CA GLU A 203 -9.90 -2.13 33.50
C GLU A 203 -9.61 -0.66 33.18
N LEU A 204 -10.54 0.02 32.49
CA LEU A 204 -10.40 1.47 32.24
C LEU A 204 -10.35 2.26 33.57
N GLN A 205 -11.24 1.95 34.51
CA GLN A 205 -11.23 2.57 35.86
C GLN A 205 -9.89 2.37 36.55
N HIS A 206 -9.31 1.17 36.50
CA HIS A 206 -7.99 0.90 37.04
C HIS A 206 -6.91 1.72 36.32
N ILE A 207 -6.91 1.76 34.97
CA ILE A 207 -5.97 2.58 34.19
C ILE A 207 -6.06 4.05 34.61
N LEU A 208 -7.27 4.59 34.69
CA LEU A 208 -7.51 5.98 35.07
C LEU A 208 -7.07 6.29 36.52
N SER A 209 -7.23 5.34 37.44
CA SER A 209 -6.76 5.49 38.82
C SER A 209 -5.22 5.57 38.90
N CYS A 210 -4.52 4.77 38.11
CA CYS A 210 -3.05 4.81 38.05
C CYS A 210 -2.51 6.16 37.57
N LEU A 211 -3.28 6.90 36.74
CA LEU A 211 -2.88 8.21 36.24
C LEU A 211 -2.79 9.30 37.31
N ASN A 212 -3.38 9.11 38.48
CA ASN A 212 -3.31 10.09 39.57
C ASN A 212 -1.87 10.35 40.06
N ASN A 213 -0.97 9.40 39.87
CA ASN A 213 0.42 9.48 40.24
C ASN A 213 1.34 9.95 39.08
N GLU A 214 0.74 10.31 37.94
CA GLU A 214 1.48 10.70 36.75
C GLU A 214 1.51 12.22 36.55
N PRO A 215 2.52 12.78 35.83
CA PRO A 215 2.58 14.20 35.53
C PRO A 215 1.30 14.73 34.91
N LEU A 216 0.89 15.94 35.23
CA LEU A 216 -0.38 16.55 34.84
C LEU A 216 -0.61 16.49 33.32
N LYS A 217 0.42 16.75 32.51
CA LYS A 217 0.35 16.65 31.04
C LYS A 217 -0.11 15.29 30.57
N TRP A 218 0.50 14.22 31.07
CA TRP A 218 0.21 12.85 30.66
C TRP A 218 -1.13 12.35 31.23
N ARG A 219 -1.42 12.69 32.46
CA ARG A 219 -2.71 12.42 33.09
C ARG A 219 -3.85 13.04 32.27
N THR A 220 -3.73 14.33 31.91
CA THR A 220 -4.71 15.04 31.12
C THR A 220 -4.87 14.42 29.73
N MET A 221 -3.76 14.11 29.06
CA MET A 221 -3.80 13.52 27.72
C MET A 221 -4.49 12.14 27.68
N VAL A 222 -4.13 11.26 28.61
CA VAL A 222 -4.67 9.89 28.60
C VAL A 222 -6.14 9.89 29.01
N GLN A 223 -6.55 10.71 29.98
CA GLN A 223 -7.95 10.87 30.33
C GLN A 223 -8.77 11.45 29.17
N LEU A 224 -8.24 12.45 28.46
CA LEU A 224 -8.89 13.01 27.29
C LEU A 224 -9.06 11.99 26.16
N LEU A 225 -8.03 11.17 25.89
CA LEU A 225 -8.09 10.09 24.90
C LEU A 225 -9.14 9.03 25.29
N ALA A 226 -9.25 8.69 26.57
CA ALA A 226 -10.21 7.71 27.07
C ALA A 226 -11.66 8.23 27.03
N ASP A 227 -11.87 9.51 27.37
CA ASP A 227 -13.19 10.13 27.43
C ASP A 227 -13.78 10.45 26.05
N THR A 228 -12.93 10.93 25.13
CA THR A 228 -13.41 11.37 23.81
C THR A 228 -13.25 10.33 22.72
N GLY A 229 -12.39 9.35 22.91
CA GLY A 229 -12.01 8.40 21.88
C GLY A 229 -11.33 9.04 20.66
N MET A 230 -10.81 10.27 20.74
CA MET A 230 -10.15 10.94 19.62
C MET A 230 -8.89 10.19 19.16
N ARG A 231 -8.47 10.43 17.92
CA ARG A 231 -7.26 9.81 17.40
C ARG A 231 -6.02 10.45 18.06
N ARG A 232 -4.94 9.67 18.16
CA ARG A 232 -3.67 10.15 18.72
C ARG A 232 -3.20 11.48 18.11
N GLY A 233 -3.19 11.56 16.78
CA GLY A 233 -2.76 12.80 16.10
C GLY A 233 -3.72 13.98 16.27
N GLU A 234 -5.03 13.71 16.40
CA GLU A 234 -6.02 14.74 16.76
C GLU A 234 -5.72 15.31 18.16
N CYS A 235 -5.44 14.44 19.14
CA CYS A 235 -5.08 14.84 20.48
C CYS A 235 -3.77 15.63 20.52
N CYS A 236 -2.71 15.14 19.87
CA CYS A 236 -1.43 15.84 19.82
C CYS A 236 -1.52 17.21 19.14
N GLY A 237 -2.36 17.35 18.12
CA GLY A 237 -2.57 18.57 17.35
C GLY A 237 -3.58 19.55 17.94
N LEU A 238 -4.12 19.27 19.15
CA LEU A 238 -5.12 20.10 19.79
C LEU A 238 -4.54 21.45 20.19
N GLN A 239 -5.29 22.53 19.92
CA GLN A 239 -4.92 23.89 20.30
C GLN A 239 -5.89 24.42 21.38
N TRP A 240 -5.43 25.36 22.18
CA TRP A 240 -6.27 25.98 23.22
C TRP A 240 -7.52 26.68 22.68
N LYS A 241 -7.47 27.19 21.46
CA LYS A 241 -8.62 27.81 20.78
C LYS A 241 -9.73 26.83 20.42
N ASP A 242 -9.40 25.52 20.36
CA ASP A 242 -10.34 24.47 19.99
C ASP A 242 -11.19 24.00 21.18
N ILE A 243 -10.93 24.51 22.39
CA ILE A 243 -11.59 24.11 23.64
C ILE A 243 -12.56 25.20 24.09
N ASP A 244 -13.85 24.85 24.15
CA ASP A 244 -14.84 25.67 24.82
C ASP A 244 -14.97 25.25 26.29
N PHE A 245 -14.37 26.01 27.15
CA PHE A 245 -14.39 25.78 28.59
C PHE A 245 -15.74 26.07 29.27
N ARG A 246 -16.68 26.75 28.58
CA ARG A 246 -18.00 27.05 29.11
C ARG A 246 -18.97 25.93 28.78
N GLN A 247 -18.90 25.43 27.54
CA GLN A 247 -19.75 24.35 27.04
C GLN A 247 -19.17 22.96 27.37
N ASN A 248 -17.93 22.86 27.87
CA ASN A 248 -17.17 21.62 28.04
C ASN A 248 -17.08 20.82 26.74
N THR A 249 -16.77 21.47 25.62
CA THR A 249 -16.65 20.85 24.33
C THR A 249 -15.30 21.09 23.68
N ILE A 250 -14.91 20.21 22.76
CA ILE A 250 -13.69 20.32 21.97
C ILE A 250 -14.04 20.16 20.49
N THR A 251 -13.58 21.10 19.66
CA THR A 251 -13.67 21.02 18.20
C THR A 251 -12.42 20.38 17.63
N ILE A 252 -12.57 19.23 17.02
CA ILE A 252 -11.47 18.49 16.38
C ILE A 252 -11.41 18.89 14.92
N SER A 253 -10.47 19.76 14.57
CA SER A 253 -10.30 20.36 13.24
C SER A 253 -9.02 19.93 12.53
N GLY A 254 -8.09 19.28 13.22
CA GLY A 254 -6.80 18.90 12.67
C GLY A 254 -6.28 17.55 13.18
N ASN A 255 -5.25 17.06 12.52
CA ASN A 255 -4.55 15.83 12.86
C ASN A 255 -3.04 16.06 12.72
N LEU A 256 -2.31 15.99 13.82
CA LEU A 256 -0.85 16.10 13.80
C LEU A 256 -0.22 14.83 13.25
N CYS A 257 0.52 14.97 12.18
CA CYS A 257 1.21 13.91 11.47
C CYS A 257 2.72 14.06 11.56
N TYR A 258 3.41 12.97 11.29
CA TYR A 258 4.87 12.94 11.14
C TYR A 258 5.27 12.04 10.02
N THR A 259 6.14 12.51 9.15
CA THR A 259 6.89 11.69 8.20
C THR A 259 8.36 12.05 8.25
N LYS A 260 9.22 11.15 7.81
CA LYS A 260 10.68 11.41 7.79
C LYS A 260 11.03 12.59 6.87
N THR A 261 10.27 12.76 5.80
CA THR A 261 10.52 13.81 4.80
C THR A 261 9.99 15.15 5.20
N ALA A 262 8.76 15.22 5.74
CA ALA A 262 8.09 16.49 6.08
C ALA A 262 8.27 16.90 7.55
N GLY A 263 8.82 16.01 8.40
CA GLY A 263 8.85 16.25 9.84
C GLY A 263 7.46 16.21 10.47
N VAL A 264 7.24 17.00 11.51
CA VAL A 264 5.93 17.15 12.16
C VAL A 264 5.12 18.22 11.43
N TYR A 265 3.91 17.90 11.02
CA TYR A 265 3.01 18.82 10.32
C TYR A 265 1.54 18.57 10.68
N MET A 266 0.73 19.61 10.53
CA MET A 266 -0.73 19.51 10.67
C MET A 266 -1.35 19.09 9.34
N ASP A 267 -2.22 18.11 9.42
CA ASP A 267 -3.06 17.64 8.30
C ASP A 267 -4.54 17.81 8.65
N THR A 268 -5.40 17.76 7.68
CA THR A 268 -6.85 17.70 7.90
C THR A 268 -7.22 16.38 8.56
N PRO A 269 -8.34 16.31 9.30
CA PRO A 269 -8.86 15.02 9.78
C PRO A 269 -9.04 14.03 8.60
N LYS A 270 -8.77 12.75 8.84
CA LYS A 270 -8.75 11.68 7.81
C LYS A 270 -9.99 11.64 6.89
N ASN A 271 -11.10 12.20 7.32
CA ASN A 271 -12.35 12.31 6.57
C ASN A 271 -12.66 13.73 6.10
N GLY A 272 -11.74 14.69 6.27
CA GLY A 272 -11.91 16.09 5.91
C GLY A 272 -12.96 16.86 6.73
N LYS A 273 -13.60 16.22 7.72
CA LYS A 273 -14.68 16.82 8.48
C LYS A 273 -14.24 17.19 9.88
N THR A 274 -14.53 18.41 10.28
CA THR A 274 -14.47 18.85 11.68
C THR A 274 -15.62 18.25 12.47
N ARG A 275 -15.40 18.00 13.75
CA ARG A 275 -16.46 17.59 14.67
C ARG A 275 -16.27 18.17 16.05
N THR A 276 -17.34 18.42 16.76
CA THR A 276 -17.34 18.83 18.16
C THR A 276 -17.71 17.64 19.05
N VAL A 277 -16.98 17.44 20.12
CA VAL A 277 -17.20 16.35 21.08
C VAL A 277 -17.36 16.94 22.48
N ASP A 278 -18.31 16.37 23.24
CA ASP A 278 -18.47 16.66 24.66
C ASP A 278 -17.34 16.01 25.45
N VAL A 279 -16.88 16.69 26.49
CA VAL A 279 -15.78 16.27 27.35
C VAL A 279 -16.23 16.32 28.80
N ASP A 280 -15.85 15.31 29.57
CA ASP A 280 -16.14 15.25 31.00
C ASP A 280 -15.64 16.50 31.72
N PRO A 281 -16.45 17.15 32.59
CA PRO A 281 -16.03 18.31 33.36
C PRO A 281 -14.75 18.11 34.16
N GLN A 282 -14.47 16.89 34.62
CA GLN A 282 -13.20 16.57 35.33
C GLN A 282 -11.99 16.69 34.39
N VAL A 283 -12.13 16.23 33.13
CA VAL A 283 -11.07 16.37 32.11
C VAL A 283 -10.90 17.83 31.71
N ILE A 284 -11.98 18.58 31.59
CA ILE A 284 -11.93 20.03 31.35
C ILE A 284 -11.19 20.74 32.50
N ASN A 285 -11.38 20.31 33.74
CA ASN A 285 -10.64 20.85 34.90
C ASN A 285 -9.13 20.55 34.81
N LEU A 286 -8.74 19.37 34.38
CA LEU A 286 -7.34 19.03 34.11
C LEU A 286 -6.76 19.91 33.02
N LEU A 287 -7.50 20.17 31.97
CA LEU A 287 -7.10 21.08 30.88
C LEU A 287 -6.90 22.52 31.40
N ARG A 288 -7.77 23.00 32.30
CA ARG A 288 -7.56 24.34 32.95
C ARG A 288 -6.27 24.36 33.75
N GLN A 289 -6.02 23.33 34.57
CA GLN A 289 -4.78 23.23 35.37
C GLN A 289 -3.56 23.18 34.46
N LEU A 290 -3.61 22.35 33.38
CA LEU A 290 -2.49 22.26 32.43
C LEU A 290 -2.22 23.62 31.76
N ARG A 291 -3.27 24.35 31.37
CA ARG A 291 -3.13 25.70 30.80
C ARG A 291 -2.46 26.70 31.79
N GLN A 292 -2.84 26.63 33.07
CA GLN A 292 -2.24 27.45 34.10
C GLN A 292 -0.77 27.07 34.35
N GLU A 293 -0.45 25.79 34.33
CA GLU A 293 0.93 25.31 34.44
C GLU A 293 1.78 25.78 33.27
N GLN A 294 1.32 25.64 32.04
CA GLN A 294 2.03 26.14 30.87
C GLN A 294 2.25 27.66 30.89
N ALA A 295 1.25 28.42 31.32
CA ALA A 295 1.36 29.88 31.40
C ALA A 295 2.47 30.36 32.32
N ARG A 296 2.94 29.55 33.29
CA ARG A 296 4.06 29.86 34.19
C ARG A 296 5.42 29.68 33.54
N HIS A 297 5.52 28.87 32.46
CA HIS A 297 6.78 28.56 31.81
C HIS A 297 6.90 29.24 30.43
N ALA A 298 6.04 28.91 29.49
CA ALA A 298 6.01 29.54 28.18
C ALA A 298 4.61 29.39 27.57
N MET A 299 4.06 30.48 27.04
CA MET A 299 2.78 30.42 26.35
C MET A 299 2.91 29.63 25.02
N SER A 300 2.04 28.66 24.83
CA SER A 300 1.94 27.90 23.58
C SER A 300 0.49 27.95 23.08
N LYS A 301 0.31 27.89 21.77
CA LYS A 301 -1.01 27.66 21.19
C LYS A 301 -1.47 26.19 21.32
N TRP A 302 -0.54 25.27 21.55
CA TRP A 302 -0.77 23.85 21.65
C TRP A 302 -1.13 23.42 23.06
N VAL A 303 -2.07 22.51 23.22
CA VAL A 303 -2.44 21.93 24.51
C VAL A 303 -1.33 20.99 25.00
N PHE A 304 -0.74 20.23 24.11
CA PHE A 304 0.33 19.27 24.45
C PHE A 304 1.62 19.65 23.75
N THR A 305 2.58 20.07 24.56
CA THR A 305 3.89 20.52 24.12
C THR A 305 4.98 19.50 24.40
N GLN A 306 6.14 19.69 23.79
CA GLN A 306 7.37 18.99 24.21
C GLN A 306 7.72 19.38 25.65
N ASP A 307 8.60 18.58 26.28
CA ASP A 307 9.15 18.97 27.61
C ASP A 307 10.05 20.17 27.42
N ASP A 308 9.92 21.14 28.30
CA ASP A 308 10.71 22.39 28.34
C ASP A 308 10.69 23.23 27.05
N SER A 309 9.65 23.08 26.21
CA SER A 309 9.50 23.82 24.95
C SER A 309 8.04 24.17 24.67
N PRO A 310 7.74 25.36 24.08
CA PRO A 310 6.39 25.69 23.61
C PRO A 310 5.97 24.98 22.33
N GLU A 311 6.89 24.23 21.71
CA GLU A 311 6.63 23.50 20.45
C GLU A 311 5.69 22.33 20.67
N VAL A 312 4.98 21.99 19.62
CA VAL A 312 4.02 20.87 19.63
C VAL A 312 4.73 19.55 19.96
N MET A 313 4.09 18.72 20.75
CA MET A 313 4.54 17.37 21.07
C MET A 313 4.69 16.52 19.82
N HIS A 314 5.74 15.69 19.73
CA HIS A 314 5.88 14.74 18.63
C HIS A 314 4.74 13.70 18.64
N PRO A 315 4.08 13.40 17.49
CA PRO A 315 2.89 12.54 17.46
C PRO A 315 3.08 11.11 17.96
N GLN A 316 4.32 10.64 18.06
CA GLN A 316 4.61 9.30 18.60
C GLN A 316 4.81 9.28 20.13
N SER A 317 5.02 10.42 20.75
CA SER A 317 5.27 10.54 22.19
C SER A 317 4.20 9.85 23.06
N PRO A 318 2.89 9.97 22.75
CA PRO A 318 1.86 9.28 23.56
C PRO A 318 1.97 7.76 23.48
N THR A 319 2.35 7.20 22.34
CA THR A 319 2.53 5.75 22.18
C THR A 319 3.74 5.28 23.01
N HIS A 320 4.82 6.05 23.00
CA HIS A 320 6.01 5.74 23.79
C HIS A 320 5.70 5.84 25.28
N TYR A 321 5.06 6.92 25.71
CA TYR A 321 4.67 7.11 27.09
C TYR A 321 3.77 6.00 27.61
N LEU A 322 2.70 5.65 26.87
CA LEU A 322 1.78 4.59 27.26
C LEU A 322 2.46 3.22 27.34
N LYS A 323 3.45 2.96 26.50
CA LYS A 323 4.26 1.74 26.60
C LYS A 323 5.05 1.69 27.91
N MET A 324 5.63 2.80 28.34
CA MET A 324 6.36 2.89 29.62
C MET A 324 5.39 2.82 30.81
N PHE A 325 4.27 3.50 30.72
CA PHE A 325 3.19 3.46 31.71
C PHE A 325 2.65 2.02 31.89
N SER A 326 2.37 1.33 30.78
CA SER A 326 1.95 -0.09 30.79
C SER A 326 2.93 -0.97 31.55
N LYS A 327 4.23 -0.79 31.30
CA LYS A 327 5.27 -1.56 32.00
C LYS A 327 5.31 -1.24 33.50
N ARG A 328 5.11 0.02 33.87
CA ARG A 328 5.16 0.49 35.25
C ARG A 328 4.01 -0.06 36.10
N TYR A 329 2.82 -0.12 35.53
CA TYR A 329 1.60 -0.53 36.23
C TYR A 329 1.10 -1.93 35.88
N GLY A 330 1.88 -2.72 35.14
CA GLY A 330 1.49 -4.08 34.76
C GLY A 330 0.27 -4.18 33.82
N ILE A 331 -0.01 -3.10 33.08
CA ILE A 331 -1.16 -3.03 32.16
C ILE A 331 -0.72 -3.58 30.79
N SER A 332 -1.43 -4.56 30.26
CA SER A 332 -1.08 -5.17 28.97
C SER A 332 -1.57 -4.32 27.79
N ASP A 333 -0.70 -4.14 26.77
CA ASP A 333 -1.04 -3.63 25.43
C ASP A 333 -1.78 -2.28 25.41
N LEU A 334 -1.41 -1.32 26.30
CA LEU A 334 -2.02 -0.01 26.34
C LEU A 334 -1.41 0.92 25.27
N HIS A 335 -2.25 1.41 24.39
CA HIS A 335 -1.88 2.38 23.34
C HIS A 335 -3.11 3.24 22.96
N PRO A 336 -2.92 4.43 22.34
CA PRO A 336 -4.01 5.36 22.08
C PRO A 336 -5.19 4.75 21.30
N HIS A 337 -4.90 3.86 20.35
CA HIS A 337 -5.95 3.25 19.54
C HIS A 337 -6.79 2.25 20.34
N LYS A 338 -6.19 1.53 21.30
CA LYS A 338 -6.91 0.65 22.20
C LYS A 338 -7.84 1.42 23.16
N LEU A 339 -7.43 2.58 23.66
CA LEU A 339 -8.32 3.47 24.44
C LEU A 339 -9.54 3.89 23.61
N ARG A 340 -9.33 4.27 22.35
CA ARG A 340 -10.44 4.58 21.43
C ARG A 340 -11.36 3.41 21.18
N HIS A 341 -10.83 2.20 21.01
CA HIS A 341 -11.62 0.97 20.88
C HIS A 341 -12.41 0.69 22.17
N SER A 342 -11.79 0.89 23.31
CA SER A 342 -12.44 0.68 24.62
C SER A 342 -13.57 1.69 24.84
N PHE A 343 -13.38 2.96 24.48
CA PHE A 343 -14.46 3.94 24.48
C PHE A 343 -15.67 3.45 23.68
N ALA A 344 -15.44 3.04 22.41
CA ALA A 344 -16.52 2.55 21.56
C ALA A 344 -17.22 1.32 22.15
N SER A 345 -16.44 0.34 22.59
CA SER A 345 -16.95 -0.91 23.11
C SER A 345 -17.75 -0.68 24.39
N VAL A 346 -17.21 0.05 25.36
CA VAL A 346 -17.88 0.34 26.64
C VAL A 346 -19.16 1.16 26.42
N ALA A 347 -19.13 2.18 25.57
CA ALA A 347 -20.31 3.00 25.27
C ALA A 347 -21.44 2.14 24.67
N ILE A 348 -21.14 1.34 23.65
CA ILE A 348 -22.14 0.52 22.95
C ILE A 348 -22.68 -0.60 23.87
N THR A 349 -21.82 -1.28 24.64
CA THR A 349 -22.23 -2.32 25.59
C THR A 349 -23.15 -1.74 26.67
N ASN A 350 -23.03 -0.47 27.01
CA ASN A 350 -23.90 0.21 27.98
C ASN A 350 -25.12 0.89 27.33
N GLY A 351 -25.40 0.63 26.04
CA GLY A 351 -26.65 1.02 25.40
C GLY A 351 -26.56 2.28 24.53
N ALA A 352 -25.35 2.84 24.31
CA ALA A 352 -25.19 3.95 23.38
C ALA A 352 -25.47 3.50 21.94
N ASP A 353 -26.15 4.34 21.17
CA ASP A 353 -26.41 4.10 19.76
C ASP A 353 -25.13 4.07 18.93
N ILE A 354 -25.01 3.07 18.06
CA ILE A 354 -23.81 2.85 17.23
C ILE A 354 -23.56 4.03 16.28
N ALA A 355 -24.63 4.69 15.76
CA ALA A 355 -24.47 5.82 14.87
C ALA A 355 -23.90 7.01 15.62
N SER A 356 -24.40 7.32 16.81
CA SER A 356 -23.92 8.40 17.69
C SER A 356 -22.46 8.17 18.12
N VAL A 357 -22.09 6.94 18.51
CA VAL A 357 -20.70 6.59 18.83
C VAL A 357 -19.80 6.74 17.61
N SER A 358 -20.25 6.30 16.42
CA SER A 358 -19.50 6.42 15.17
C SER A 358 -19.27 7.88 14.79
N GLU A 359 -20.26 8.75 14.99
CA GLU A 359 -20.18 10.19 14.73
C GLU A 359 -19.21 10.87 15.70
N LYS A 360 -19.31 10.62 17.01
CA LYS A 360 -18.38 11.14 18.03
C LYS A 360 -16.95 10.73 17.71
N LEU A 361 -16.74 9.50 17.28
CA LEU A 361 -15.42 9.01 16.87
C LEU A 361 -14.95 9.56 15.51
N GLY A 362 -15.85 10.04 14.67
CA GLY A 362 -15.53 10.48 13.31
C GLY A 362 -15.11 9.31 12.40
N HIS A 363 -15.86 8.21 12.43
CA HIS A 363 -15.71 7.12 11.47
C HIS A 363 -16.49 7.46 10.19
N THR A 364 -15.82 7.38 9.04
CA THR A 364 -16.48 7.56 7.72
C THR A 364 -17.38 6.40 7.36
N ASP A 365 -17.04 5.20 7.84
CA ASP A 365 -17.79 3.98 7.63
C ASP A 365 -18.26 3.42 8.98
N LYS A 366 -19.59 3.38 9.17
CA LYS A 366 -20.23 2.81 10.37
C LYS A 366 -19.88 1.33 10.58
N ALA A 367 -19.53 0.62 9.48
CA ALA A 367 -19.08 -0.77 9.57
C ALA A 367 -17.77 -0.91 10.38
N VAL A 368 -16.96 0.15 10.49
CA VAL A 368 -15.76 0.13 11.36
C VAL A 368 -16.19 0.02 12.81
N THR A 369 -17.14 0.82 13.27
CA THR A 369 -17.67 0.77 14.63
C THR A 369 -18.39 -0.56 14.89
N LEU A 370 -19.17 -1.04 13.92
CA LEU A 370 -19.86 -2.33 14.02
C LEU A 370 -18.87 -3.50 14.16
N ARG A 371 -17.77 -3.52 13.41
CA ARG A 371 -16.71 -4.56 13.54
C ARG A 371 -16.03 -4.56 14.91
N MET A 372 -15.94 -3.41 15.58
CA MET A 372 -15.43 -3.33 16.94
C MET A 372 -16.37 -4.02 17.96
N TYR A 373 -17.65 -4.15 17.60
CA TYR A 373 -18.71 -4.68 18.47
C TYR A 373 -19.13 -6.12 18.13
N THR A 374 -18.60 -6.77 17.09
CA THR A 374 -19.03 -8.11 16.60
C THR A 374 -18.86 -9.27 17.61
N HIS A 375 -18.42 -8.99 18.83
CA HIS A 375 -18.44 -9.94 19.95
C HIS A 375 -19.55 -9.59 20.96
N ALA A 376 -20.81 -9.44 20.43
CA ALA A 376 -21.98 -9.39 21.31
C ALA A 376 -22.04 -10.71 22.10
N ASP A 377 -21.74 -10.65 23.39
CA ASP A 377 -21.90 -11.78 24.24
C ASP A 377 -23.39 -12.00 24.54
N GLN A 378 -23.74 -13.15 25.16
CA GLN A 378 -25.12 -13.47 25.49
C GLN A 378 -25.78 -12.42 26.40
N GLU A 379 -25.01 -11.66 27.14
CA GLU A 379 -25.47 -10.61 28.05
C GLU A 379 -26.01 -9.39 27.29
N SER A 380 -25.37 -9.01 26.17
CA SER A 380 -25.84 -7.96 25.28
C SER A 380 -27.16 -8.30 24.59
N ILE A 381 -27.38 -9.58 24.25
CA ILE A 381 -28.63 -10.07 23.67
C ILE A 381 -29.75 -10.01 24.72
N LYS A 382 -29.48 -10.40 25.97
CA LYS A 382 -30.45 -10.31 27.09
C LYS A 382 -30.80 -8.84 27.39
N LYS A 383 -29.82 -7.94 27.36
CA LYS A 383 -30.02 -6.49 27.58
C LYS A 383 -30.94 -5.88 26.52
N ALA A 384 -30.75 -6.21 25.23
CA ALA A 384 -31.63 -5.76 24.15
C ALA A 384 -33.10 -6.18 24.38
N SER A 385 -33.31 -7.42 24.81
CA SER A 385 -34.65 -7.92 25.13
C SER A 385 -35.24 -7.23 26.37
N GLN A 386 -34.43 -6.84 27.35
CA GLN A 386 -34.88 -6.10 28.51
C GLN A 386 -35.28 -4.67 28.16
N ILE A 387 -34.45 -3.96 27.40
CA ILE A 387 -34.74 -2.60 26.90
C ILE A 387 -36.07 -2.55 26.15
N PHE A 388 -36.34 -3.53 25.27
CA PHE A 388 -37.61 -3.64 24.57
C PHE A 388 -38.79 -3.78 25.55
N ARG A 389 -38.65 -4.71 26.53
CA ARG A 389 -39.70 -4.95 27.52
C ARG A 389 -39.99 -3.74 28.41
N ASP A 390 -38.96 -3.01 28.79
CA ASP A 390 -39.10 -1.80 29.61
C ASP A 390 -39.74 -0.64 28.82
N ALA A 391 -39.34 -0.45 27.53
CA ALA A 391 -39.97 0.54 26.69
C ALA A 391 -41.46 0.27 26.43
N VAL A 392 -41.83 -1.00 26.21
CA VAL A 392 -43.25 -1.38 26.01
C VAL A 392 -44.09 -1.25 27.30
N LYS A 393 -43.46 -1.38 28.49
CA LYS A 393 -44.17 -1.19 29.77
C LYS A 393 -44.37 0.27 30.16
N GLN A 394 -43.58 1.19 29.58
CA GLN A 394 -43.63 2.63 29.84
C GLN A 394 -44.51 3.40 28.84
N ALA A 395 -44.95 2.75 27.75
CA ALA A 395 -45.89 3.29 26.77
C ALA A 395 -47.34 3.03 27.12
#